data_cec351d7e4945fd1915e95e64bc4cb80
#
_entry.id   cec351d7e4945fd1915e95e64bc4cb80
#
_cell.length_a   1.000
_cell.length_b   1.000
_cell.length_c   1.000
_cell.angle_alpha   90.00
_cell.angle_beta   90.00
_cell.angle_gamma   90.00
#
_symmetry.space_group_name_H-M   'P 1'
#
loop_
_entity.id
_entity.type
_entity.pdbx_description
1 polymer ?
#
loop_
_entity_poly.entity_id
_entity_poly.type
_entity_poly.pdbx_seq_one_letter_code
_entity_poly.pdbx_strand_id
1 'polypeptide(L)'
;MKPMKMTALRYSLLALVFGVLICSVVVLRLGASAGAEVPHVELNADNIGPRAIEDLTSKSVPRDYALAWQTMEQSLDENRPGLLDGYFTGIAKQDLISRVKSQMKSGTRTRYRDRGHKLEAIFYAPAGDAMQLRDRAQLDIQVLDEGKVIYDEPVDAEYVVLMTPGADRWLVRQMQATQGVKP
;
A
#
# COMPACT_ATOMS: atom_id res chain seq x y z
N MET A 1 -47.84 25.11 -43.61
CA MET A 1 -46.49 24.50 -43.40
C MET A 1 -46.28 24.21 -41.95
N LYS A 2 -46.07 22.95 -41.54
CA LYS A 2 -46.09 22.49 -40.16
C LYS A 2 -44.80 22.86 -39.38
N PRO A 3 -44.87 23.43 -38.14
CA PRO A 3 -43.70 23.73 -37.32
C PRO A 3 -43.19 22.51 -36.49
N MET A 4 -43.28 21.28 -37.07
CA MET A 4 -43.03 20.04 -36.31
C MET A 4 -41.55 19.56 -36.32
N LYS A 5 -40.66 20.21 -37.06
CA LYS A 5 -39.26 19.79 -37.18
C LYS A 5 -38.31 20.43 -36.16
N MET A 6 -38.67 21.54 -35.55
CA MET A 6 -37.80 22.25 -34.60
C MET A 6 -37.83 21.70 -33.19
N THR A 7 -38.92 21.11 -32.73
CA THR A 7 -39.07 20.50 -31.41
C THR A 7 -38.29 19.18 -31.32
N ALA A 8 -38.35 18.33 -32.34
CA ALA A 8 -37.60 17.06 -32.38
C ALA A 8 -36.08 17.29 -32.33
N LEU A 9 -35.56 18.31 -33.03
CA LEU A 9 -34.13 18.66 -33.00
C LEU A 9 -33.67 19.14 -31.64
N ARG A 10 -34.50 19.89 -30.90
CA ARG A 10 -34.20 20.35 -29.55
C ARG A 10 -34.14 19.20 -28.54
N TYR A 11 -35.03 18.25 -28.57
CA TYR A 11 -35.02 17.07 -27.72
C TYR A 11 -33.84 16.14 -28.01
N SER A 12 -33.47 15.99 -29.31
CA SER A 12 -32.28 15.22 -29.70
C SER A 12 -30.98 15.85 -29.17
N LEU A 13 -30.86 17.17 -29.24
CA LEU A 13 -29.69 17.88 -28.74
C LEU A 13 -29.59 17.80 -27.20
N LEU A 14 -30.72 17.92 -26.49
CA LEU A 14 -30.79 17.78 -25.03
C LEU A 14 -30.43 16.36 -24.58
N ALA A 15 -30.90 15.31 -25.28
CA ALA A 15 -30.57 13.93 -24.98
C ALA A 15 -29.07 13.64 -25.20
N LEU A 16 -28.46 14.26 -26.21
CA LEU A 16 -27.03 14.10 -26.50
C LEU A 16 -26.17 14.78 -25.45
N VAL A 17 -26.53 15.98 -25.00
CA VAL A 17 -25.83 16.70 -23.91
C VAL A 17 -25.97 15.95 -22.60
N PHE A 18 -27.15 15.41 -22.27
CA PHE A 18 -27.36 14.61 -21.06
C PHE A 18 -26.58 13.30 -21.09
N GLY A 19 -26.51 12.63 -22.25
CA GLY A 19 -25.72 11.42 -22.45
C GLY A 19 -24.22 11.65 -22.25
N VAL A 20 -23.68 12.76 -22.76
CA VAL A 20 -22.27 13.14 -22.58
C VAL A 20 -21.98 13.50 -21.14
N LEU A 21 -22.88 14.17 -20.45
CA LEU A 21 -22.74 14.52 -19.02
C LEU A 21 -22.74 13.26 -18.13
N ILE A 22 -23.61 12.30 -18.38
CA ILE A 22 -23.66 11.03 -17.63
C ILE A 22 -22.39 10.21 -17.89
N CYS A 23 -21.92 10.11 -19.14
CA CYS A 23 -20.67 9.43 -19.48
C CYS A 23 -19.47 10.10 -18.79
N SER A 24 -19.41 11.42 -18.74
CA SER A 24 -18.32 12.15 -18.08
C SER A 24 -18.29 11.89 -16.57
N VAL A 25 -19.43 11.84 -15.91
CA VAL A 25 -19.54 11.54 -14.46
C VAL A 25 -19.17 10.08 -14.17
N VAL A 26 -19.55 9.14 -15.04
CA VAL A 26 -19.20 7.72 -14.89
C VAL A 26 -17.70 7.50 -15.11
N VAL A 27 -17.09 8.14 -16.12
CA VAL A 27 -15.65 8.05 -16.38
C VAL A 27 -14.83 8.68 -15.23
N LEU A 28 -15.29 9.80 -14.65
CA LEU A 28 -14.66 10.41 -13.46
C LEU A 28 -14.77 9.53 -12.21
N ARG A 29 -15.82 8.72 -12.10
CA ARG A 29 -15.99 7.78 -10.97
C ARG A 29 -15.20 6.47 -11.15
N LEU A 30 -14.98 6.04 -12.40
CA LEU A 30 -14.19 4.84 -12.74
C LEU A 30 -12.68 5.11 -12.80
N GLY A 31 -12.26 6.38 -12.89
CA GLY A 31 -10.85 6.78 -12.99
C GLY A 31 -10.16 7.07 -11.67
N ALA A 32 -10.87 7.05 -10.54
CA ALA A 32 -10.26 7.16 -9.22
C ALA A 32 -9.92 5.76 -8.66
N SER A 33 -9.02 5.04 -9.31
CA SER A 33 -8.06 4.23 -8.57
C SER A 33 -7.20 5.26 -7.82
N ALA A 34 -7.55 5.58 -6.59
CA ALA A 34 -6.65 6.26 -5.69
C ALA A 34 -5.43 5.33 -5.60
N GLY A 35 -4.35 5.69 -6.31
CA GLY A 35 -3.07 5.03 -6.12
C GLY A 35 -2.83 5.03 -4.61
N ALA A 36 -2.39 3.89 -4.07
CA ALA A 36 -2.13 3.79 -2.64
C ALA A 36 -1.25 4.98 -2.24
N GLU A 37 -1.74 5.78 -1.31
CA GLU A 37 -1.00 6.94 -0.82
C GLU A 37 0.27 6.43 -0.14
N VAL A 38 1.38 7.14 -0.31
CA VAL A 38 2.63 6.76 0.37
C VAL A 38 2.42 6.94 1.87
N PRO A 39 2.59 5.89 2.68
CA PRO A 39 2.41 5.98 4.12
C PRO A 39 3.28 7.04 4.80
N HIS A 40 2.75 7.67 5.83
CA HIS A 40 3.56 8.52 6.69
C HIS A 40 4.38 7.68 7.65
N VAL A 41 5.71 7.80 7.58
CA VAL A 41 6.65 7.02 8.39
C VAL A 41 7.59 7.94 9.16
N GLU A 42 7.55 7.85 10.49
CA GLU A 42 8.45 8.55 11.41
C GLU A 42 9.52 7.59 11.93
N LEU A 43 10.80 7.97 11.87
CA LEU A 43 11.92 7.18 12.40
C LEU A 43 12.48 7.82 13.64
N ASN A 44 12.50 7.08 14.75
CA ASN A 44 13.29 7.35 15.94
C ASN A 44 14.53 6.45 15.93
N ALA A 45 15.72 7.08 16.00
CA ALA A 45 17.01 6.40 16.06
C ALA A 45 17.85 6.83 17.26
N ASP A 46 17.24 7.42 18.31
CA ASP A 46 17.97 7.99 19.46
C ASP A 46 18.79 6.96 20.24
N ASN A 47 18.31 5.71 20.28
CA ASN A 47 18.92 4.62 21.03
C ASN A 47 19.53 3.53 20.13
N ILE A 48 19.84 3.87 18.88
CA ILE A 48 20.39 2.90 17.93
C ILE A 48 21.83 2.53 18.27
N GLY A 49 22.19 1.27 18.11
CA GLY A 49 23.58 0.79 18.25
C GLY A 49 23.79 -0.51 17.47
N PRO A 50 25.03 -0.98 17.40
CA PRO A 50 26.28 -0.37 17.84
C PRO A 50 26.81 0.77 16.94
N ARG A 51 26.24 0.96 15.74
CA ARG A 51 26.62 2.02 14.80
C ARG A 51 25.64 3.18 14.89
N ALA A 52 26.15 4.41 14.91
CA ALA A 52 25.31 5.60 14.74
C ALA A 52 24.76 5.68 13.32
N ILE A 53 23.52 6.20 13.18
CA ILE A 53 22.90 6.38 11.88
C ILE A 53 23.44 7.64 11.19
N GLU A 54 23.78 7.52 9.93
CA GLU A 54 24.20 8.65 9.09
C GLU A 54 23.00 9.41 8.54
N ASP A 55 23.16 10.70 8.26
CA ASP A 55 22.09 11.58 7.76
C ASP A 55 21.38 11.03 6.52
N LEU A 56 22.13 10.40 5.62
CA LEU A 56 21.56 9.82 4.41
C LEU A 56 20.71 8.59 4.72
N THR A 57 21.19 7.74 5.61
CA THR A 57 20.52 6.53 6.06
C THR A 57 19.26 6.88 6.85
N SER A 58 19.31 7.89 7.73
CA SER A 58 18.16 8.35 8.53
C SER A 58 16.98 8.85 7.67
N LYS A 59 17.27 9.32 6.45
CA LYS A 59 16.26 9.77 5.47
C LYS A 59 15.82 8.66 4.54
N SER A 60 16.74 7.79 4.10
CA SER A 60 16.45 6.75 3.12
C SER A 60 15.68 5.57 3.72
N VAL A 61 15.99 5.16 4.94
CA VAL A 61 15.29 4.04 5.60
C VAL A 61 13.78 4.28 5.74
N PRO A 62 13.28 5.38 6.33
CA PRO A 62 11.84 5.60 6.44
C PRO A 62 11.17 5.81 5.09
N ARG A 63 11.83 6.48 4.13
CA ARG A 63 11.33 6.63 2.76
C ARG A 63 11.12 5.28 2.09
N ASP A 64 12.14 4.42 2.11
CA ASP A 64 12.11 3.13 1.42
C ASP A 64 11.16 2.15 2.11
N TYR A 65 11.02 2.26 3.43
CA TYR A 65 10.03 1.51 4.20
C TYR A 65 8.60 1.92 3.85
N ALA A 66 8.31 3.22 3.72
CA ALA A 66 7.02 3.73 3.28
C ALA A 66 6.65 3.20 1.88
N LEU A 67 7.61 3.20 0.95
CA LEU A 67 7.43 2.66 -0.40
C LEU A 67 7.27 1.12 -0.40
N ALA A 68 7.91 0.42 0.53
CA ALA A 68 7.69 -1.01 0.74
C ALA A 68 6.25 -1.29 1.18
N TRP A 69 5.73 -0.53 2.15
CA TRP A 69 4.34 -0.65 2.59
C TRP A 69 3.35 -0.38 1.45
N GLN A 70 3.50 0.75 0.75
CA GLN A 70 2.67 1.07 -0.41
C GLN A 70 2.67 -0.06 -1.45
N THR A 71 3.84 -0.62 -1.74
CA THR A 71 4.00 -1.74 -2.68
C THR A 71 3.32 -3.01 -2.18
N MET A 72 3.40 -3.30 -0.87
CA MET A 72 2.74 -4.45 -0.24
C MET A 72 1.22 -4.31 -0.31
N GLU A 73 0.69 -3.14 0.07
CA GLU A 73 -0.74 -2.83 0.01
C GLU A 73 -1.28 -3.03 -1.40
N GLN A 74 -0.61 -2.44 -2.39
CA GLN A 74 -0.99 -2.58 -3.78
C GLN A 74 -0.92 -4.04 -4.25
N SER A 75 0.13 -4.77 -3.87
CA SER A 75 0.29 -6.18 -4.21
C SER A 75 -0.85 -7.05 -3.67
N LEU A 76 -1.31 -6.78 -2.45
CA LEU A 76 -2.39 -7.51 -1.79
C LEU A 76 -3.78 -7.11 -2.32
N ASP A 77 -4.03 -5.82 -2.59
CA ASP A 77 -5.32 -5.36 -3.14
C ASP A 77 -5.50 -5.75 -4.61
N GLU A 78 -4.43 -5.78 -5.39
CA GLU A 78 -4.48 -6.13 -6.81
C GLU A 78 -4.19 -7.61 -7.10
N ASN A 79 -3.82 -8.41 -6.08
CA ASN A 79 -3.34 -9.80 -6.24
C ASN A 79 -2.17 -9.91 -7.24
N ARG A 80 -1.21 -8.99 -7.16
CA ARG A 80 -0.06 -8.86 -8.06
C ARG A 80 1.27 -9.07 -7.35
N PRO A 81 1.74 -10.32 -7.18
CA PRO A 81 2.96 -10.63 -6.40
C PRO A 81 4.24 -10.03 -7.00
N GLY A 82 4.29 -9.76 -8.30
CA GLY A 82 5.46 -9.15 -8.95
C GLY A 82 5.78 -7.73 -8.50
N LEU A 83 4.83 -7.01 -7.90
CA LEU A 83 5.06 -5.69 -7.35
C LEU A 83 6.07 -5.72 -6.18
N LEU A 84 6.14 -6.83 -5.45
CA LEU A 84 7.02 -7.00 -4.29
C LEU A 84 8.53 -7.01 -4.65
N ASP A 85 8.88 -7.17 -5.92
CA ASP A 85 10.27 -7.28 -6.37
C ASP A 85 11.09 -6.01 -6.11
N GLY A 86 10.42 -4.86 -6.03
CA GLY A 86 11.06 -3.55 -5.88
C GLY A 86 11.61 -3.25 -4.48
N TYR A 87 10.93 -3.75 -3.43
CA TYR A 87 11.22 -3.36 -2.04
C TYR A 87 11.32 -4.52 -1.06
N PHE A 88 11.06 -5.76 -1.49
CA PHE A 88 11.11 -6.93 -0.63
C PHE A 88 12.14 -7.94 -1.13
N THR A 89 12.80 -8.62 -0.17
CA THR A 89 13.75 -9.69 -0.42
C THR A 89 13.64 -10.77 0.67
N GLY A 90 14.35 -11.87 0.53
CA GLY A 90 14.45 -12.91 1.55
C GLY A 90 13.09 -13.48 1.99
N ILE A 91 12.93 -13.69 3.29
CA ILE A 91 11.75 -14.33 3.90
C ILE A 91 10.52 -13.45 3.72
N ALA A 92 10.62 -12.13 3.94
CA ALA A 92 9.48 -11.21 3.81
C ALA A 92 8.84 -11.29 2.41
N LYS A 93 9.66 -11.35 1.36
CA LYS A 93 9.17 -11.49 -0.01
C LYS A 93 8.46 -12.83 -0.23
N GLN A 94 9.03 -13.92 0.27
CA GLN A 94 8.46 -15.27 0.11
C GLN A 94 7.10 -15.39 0.80
N ASP A 95 7.00 -14.89 2.03
CA ASP A 95 5.77 -14.93 2.82
C ASP A 95 4.65 -14.08 2.17
N LEU A 96 4.98 -12.88 1.70
CA LEU A 96 4.03 -12.02 1.00
C LEU A 96 3.57 -12.62 -0.33
N ILE A 97 4.48 -13.19 -1.13
CA ILE A 97 4.12 -13.89 -2.37
C ILE A 97 3.17 -15.06 -2.05
N SER A 98 3.44 -15.82 -1.00
CA SER A 98 2.61 -16.95 -0.58
C SER A 98 1.22 -16.48 -0.16
N ARG A 99 1.13 -15.36 0.57
CA ARG A 99 -0.12 -14.74 0.97
C ARG A 99 -0.93 -14.25 -0.25
N VAL A 100 -0.30 -13.53 -1.19
CA VAL A 100 -0.97 -13.09 -2.43
C VAL A 100 -1.48 -14.29 -3.24
N LYS A 101 -0.69 -15.34 -3.40
CA LYS A 101 -1.11 -16.57 -4.10
C LYS A 101 -2.29 -17.27 -3.40
N SER A 102 -2.32 -17.27 -2.07
CA SER A 102 -3.45 -17.80 -1.30
C SER A 102 -4.73 -17.00 -1.56
N GLN A 103 -4.64 -15.67 -1.55
CA GLN A 103 -5.77 -14.78 -1.88
C GLN A 103 -6.29 -15.01 -3.30
N MET A 104 -5.38 -15.12 -4.29
CA MET A 104 -5.76 -15.44 -5.67
C MET A 104 -6.53 -16.77 -5.76
N LYS A 105 -6.11 -17.78 -4.98
CA LYS A 105 -6.77 -19.09 -4.96
C LYS A 105 -8.15 -19.05 -4.31
N SER A 106 -8.33 -18.23 -3.28
CA SER A 106 -9.62 -18.10 -2.58
C SER A 106 -10.57 -17.06 -3.21
N GLY A 107 -10.12 -16.28 -4.21
CA GLY A 107 -10.89 -15.21 -4.80
C GLY A 107 -10.97 -13.94 -3.95
N THR A 108 -10.20 -13.89 -2.86
CA THR A 108 -10.22 -12.76 -1.92
C THR A 108 -9.13 -11.73 -2.23
N ARG A 109 -9.24 -10.56 -1.60
CA ARG A 109 -8.22 -9.49 -1.62
C ARG A 109 -8.14 -8.86 -0.25
N THR A 110 -6.95 -8.42 0.16
CA THR A 110 -6.77 -7.64 1.37
C THR A 110 -6.40 -6.21 0.98
N ARG A 111 -7.14 -5.26 1.49
CA ARG A 111 -6.87 -3.83 1.34
C ARG A 111 -6.47 -3.28 2.69
N TYR A 112 -5.37 -2.56 2.72
CA TYR A 112 -4.97 -1.76 3.86
C TYR A 112 -5.31 -0.30 3.58
N ARG A 113 -5.74 0.41 4.64
CA ARG A 113 -5.72 1.87 4.69
C ARG A 113 -4.78 2.25 5.80
N ASP A 114 -3.63 2.75 5.41
CA ASP A 114 -2.58 3.16 6.32
C ASP A 114 -2.94 4.48 7.01
N ARG A 115 -2.70 4.56 8.32
CA ARG A 115 -2.88 5.76 9.14
C ARG A 115 -1.56 6.28 9.71
N GLY A 116 -0.47 5.53 9.54
CA GLY A 116 0.87 5.92 9.90
C GLY A 116 1.70 4.85 10.59
N HIS A 117 3.01 5.02 10.51
CA HIS A 117 4.03 4.15 11.08
C HIS A 117 4.97 4.93 11.99
N LYS A 118 5.26 4.37 13.16
CA LYS A 118 6.31 4.86 14.08
C LYS A 118 7.39 3.82 14.18
N LEU A 119 8.50 4.07 13.50
CA LEU A 119 9.68 3.21 13.52
C LEU A 119 10.59 3.60 14.69
N GLU A 120 11.04 2.60 15.41
CA GLU A 120 12.15 2.68 16.36
C GLU A 120 13.30 1.83 15.82
N ALA A 121 14.45 2.46 15.55
CA ALA A 121 15.64 1.73 15.14
C ALA A 121 16.26 1.07 16.36
N ILE A 122 16.30 -0.27 16.39
CA ILE A 122 16.73 -1.07 17.53
C ILE A 122 18.22 -1.45 17.39
N PHE A 123 18.64 -1.74 16.17
CA PHE A 123 19.98 -2.22 15.89
C PHE A 123 20.42 -1.76 14.50
N TYR A 124 21.67 -1.32 14.39
CA TYR A 124 22.32 -1.04 13.10
C TYR A 124 23.67 -1.73 13.09
N ALA A 125 23.86 -2.65 12.15
CA ALA A 125 25.07 -3.45 12.05
C ALA A 125 26.31 -2.56 11.85
N PRO A 126 27.47 -2.92 12.47
CA PRO A 126 28.71 -2.15 12.33
C PRO A 126 29.14 -1.98 10.88
N ALA A 127 28.90 -2.95 10.03
CA ALA A 127 29.18 -2.92 8.59
C ALA A 127 28.21 -2.01 7.78
N GLY A 128 27.09 -1.60 8.38
CA GLY A 128 26.06 -0.80 7.71
C GLY A 128 25.16 -1.60 6.76
N ASP A 129 25.18 -2.92 6.84
CA ASP A 129 24.53 -3.85 5.91
C ASP A 129 23.21 -4.44 6.43
N ALA A 130 22.80 -4.10 7.65
CA ALA A 130 21.54 -4.53 8.25
C ALA A 130 21.04 -3.56 9.31
N MET A 131 19.75 -3.27 9.28
CA MET A 131 19.07 -2.47 10.30
C MET A 131 17.82 -3.20 10.78
N GLN A 132 17.70 -3.35 12.09
CA GLN A 132 16.49 -3.89 12.72
C GLN A 132 15.65 -2.75 13.26
N LEU A 133 14.37 -2.77 12.92
CA LEU A 133 13.38 -1.78 13.31
C LEU A 133 12.26 -2.47 14.08
N ARG A 134 11.66 -1.74 15.02
CA ARG A 134 10.32 -1.99 15.54
C ARG A 134 9.38 -0.98 14.89
N ASP A 135 8.31 -1.47 14.30
CA ASP A 135 7.28 -0.63 13.70
C ASP A 135 5.98 -0.75 14.49
N ARG A 136 5.41 0.38 14.86
CA ARG A 136 4.05 0.50 15.38
C ARG A 136 3.19 1.13 14.31
N ALA A 137 2.38 0.28 13.67
CA ALA A 137 1.53 0.65 12.55
C ALA A 137 0.07 0.81 12.99
N GLN A 138 -0.58 1.85 12.51
CA GLN A 138 -2.02 2.04 12.64
C GLN A 138 -2.68 1.81 11.28
N LEU A 139 -3.53 0.81 11.18
CA LEU A 139 -4.07 0.30 9.93
C LEU A 139 -5.58 0.11 10.03
N ASP A 140 -6.32 0.35 8.95
CA ASP A 140 -7.64 -0.25 8.76
C ASP A 140 -7.47 -1.39 7.75
N ILE A 141 -7.90 -2.60 8.14
CA ILE A 141 -7.74 -3.81 7.31
C ILE A 141 -9.10 -4.22 6.78
N GLN A 142 -9.23 -4.27 5.46
CA GLN A 142 -10.40 -4.78 4.78
C GLN A 142 -10.07 -6.08 4.05
N VAL A 143 -10.95 -7.07 4.18
CA VAL A 143 -10.94 -8.26 3.31
C VAL A 143 -12.13 -8.18 2.38
N LEU A 144 -11.87 -8.36 1.09
CA LEU A 144 -12.90 -8.35 0.05
C LEU A 144 -13.03 -9.74 -0.56
N ASP A 145 -14.27 -10.17 -0.76
CA ASP A 145 -14.64 -11.38 -1.50
C ASP A 145 -15.59 -10.97 -2.64
N GLU A 146 -15.25 -11.32 -3.87
CA GLU A 146 -15.97 -10.87 -5.09
C GLU A 146 -16.27 -9.35 -5.11
N GLY A 147 -15.35 -8.54 -4.53
CA GLY A 147 -15.49 -7.09 -4.45
C GLY A 147 -16.37 -6.58 -3.31
N LYS A 148 -16.97 -7.45 -2.50
CA LYS A 148 -17.71 -7.09 -1.29
C LYS A 148 -16.78 -7.12 -0.09
N VAL A 149 -16.86 -6.11 0.77
CA VAL A 149 -16.14 -6.09 2.03
C VAL A 149 -16.82 -7.09 2.98
N ILE A 150 -16.07 -8.11 3.40
CA ILE A 150 -16.52 -9.15 4.36
C ILE A 150 -15.88 -8.98 5.74
N TYR A 151 -14.85 -8.17 5.83
CA TYR A 151 -14.17 -7.80 7.09
C TYR A 151 -13.65 -6.38 6.95
N ASP A 152 -13.80 -5.56 7.99
CA ASP A 152 -13.31 -4.17 8.06
C ASP A 152 -13.08 -3.79 9.52
N GLU A 153 -11.82 -3.73 9.94
CA GLU A 153 -11.48 -3.37 11.31
C GLU A 153 -10.21 -2.51 11.38
N PRO A 154 -10.18 -1.54 12.33
CA PRO A 154 -8.97 -0.85 12.71
C PRO A 154 -8.07 -1.78 13.53
N VAL A 155 -6.77 -1.74 13.24
CA VAL A 155 -5.76 -2.57 13.91
C VAL A 155 -4.55 -1.72 14.29
N ASP A 156 -4.17 -1.76 15.57
CA ASP A 156 -2.84 -1.33 16.01
C ASP A 156 -1.93 -2.55 15.98
N ALA A 157 -0.96 -2.54 15.06
CA ALA A 157 -0.05 -3.65 14.83
C ALA A 157 1.39 -3.30 15.23
N GLU A 158 2.11 -4.28 15.73
CA GLU A 158 3.54 -4.15 15.96
C GLU A 158 4.31 -5.18 15.13
N TYR A 159 5.34 -4.70 14.41
CA TYR A 159 6.22 -5.53 13.60
C TYR A 159 7.66 -5.41 14.05
N VAL A 160 8.40 -6.51 13.95
CA VAL A 160 9.86 -6.52 13.93
C VAL A 160 10.28 -6.69 12.48
N VAL A 161 11.12 -5.76 12.01
CA VAL A 161 11.52 -5.64 10.61
C VAL A 161 13.04 -5.67 10.53
N LEU A 162 13.58 -6.45 9.60
CA LEU A 162 14.97 -6.40 9.20
C LEU A 162 15.07 -5.81 7.80
N MET A 163 15.79 -4.71 7.67
CA MET A 163 16.12 -4.11 6.39
C MET A 163 17.60 -4.32 6.04
N THR A 164 17.88 -4.45 4.75
CA THR A 164 19.23 -4.56 4.22
C THR A 164 19.39 -3.63 3.01
N PRO A 165 20.56 -3.03 2.78
CA PRO A 165 20.77 -2.19 1.62
C PRO A 165 20.74 -3.05 0.33
N GLY A 166 20.05 -2.54 -0.68
CA GLY A 166 20.14 -2.98 -2.07
C GLY A 166 21.10 -2.10 -2.85
N ALA A 167 21.00 -2.10 -4.18
CA ALA A 167 21.87 -1.31 -5.03
C ALA A 167 21.63 0.21 -4.88
N ASP A 168 20.37 0.63 -4.70
CA ASP A 168 19.95 2.05 -4.70
C ASP A 168 18.94 2.39 -3.60
N ARG A 169 18.53 1.42 -2.78
CA ARG A 169 17.51 1.56 -1.74
C ARG A 169 17.65 0.52 -0.65
N TRP A 170 16.94 0.73 0.47
CA TRP A 170 16.78 -0.28 1.49
C TRP A 170 15.65 -1.24 1.13
N LEU A 171 15.87 -2.54 1.40
CA LEU A 171 14.92 -3.61 1.13
C LEU A 171 14.48 -4.26 2.43
N VAL A 172 13.18 -4.55 2.56
CA VAL A 172 12.63 -5.34 3.65
C VAL A 172 12.97 -6.81 3.42
N ARG A 173 13.81 -7.38 4.30
CA ARG A 173 14.29 -8.77 4.23
C ARG A 173 13.48 -9.72 5.10
N GLN A 174 13.04 -9.23 6.26
CA GLN A 174 12.16 -9.94 7.19
C GLN A 174 11.18 -8.95 7.77
N MET A 175 9.93 -9.37 7.95
CA MET A 175 8.86 -8.59 8.58
C MET A 175 7.95 -9.56 9.31
N GLN A 176 7.88 -9.43 10.62
CA GLN A 176 7.12 -10.33 11.47
C GLN A 176 6.23 -9.52 12.40
N ALA A 177 4.93 -9.78 12.36
CA ALA A 177 3.98 -9.22 13.31
C ALA A 177 4.22 -9.86 14.68
N THR A 178 4.32 -9.02 15.72
CA THR A 178 4.45 -9.45 17.12
C THR A 178 3.16 -9.28 17.89
N GLN A 179 2.36 -8.29 17.52
CA GLN A 179 1.06 -7.99 18.12
C GLN A 179 0.08 -7.45 17.07
N GLY A 180 -1.22 -7.57 17.31
CA GLY A 180 -2.32 -6.89 16.60
C GLY A 180 -2.83 -7.61 15.35
N VAL A 181 -1.97 -8.22 14.55
CA VAL A 181 -2.39 -8.91 13.32
C VAL A 181 -2.51 -10.41 13.60
N LYS A 182 -3.74 -10.93 13.58
CA LYS A 182 -3.92 -12.39 13.46
C LYS A 182 -3.65 -12.79 12.01
N PRO A 183 -2.88 -13.87 11.80
CA PRO A 183 -2.56 -14.37 10.46
C PRO A 183 -3.80 -14.84 9.69
#